data_2f55feca20422d20fa6a43746cb26901
#
_entry.id   2f55feca20422d20fa6a43746cb26901
#
_cell.length_a   1.000
_cell.length_b   1.000
_cell.length_c   1.000
_cell.angle_alpha   90.00
_cell.angle_beta   90.00
_cell.angle_gamma   90.00
#
_symmetry.space_group_name_H-M   'P 1'
#
loop_
_entity.id
_entity.type
_entity.pdbx_description
1 polymer ?
#
loop_
_entity_poly.entity_id
_entity_poly.type
_entity_poly.pdbx_seq_one_letter_code
_entity_poly.pdbx_strand_id
1 'polypeptide(L)'
;RQLWLDVKSWFIQHRLAMGGVVIVLLLLTLNYIWVMLLVRRRGRQLERNNVLLHKQEQALETARQMSVLGEMTSGFAHELNQPLSAIRHYAQGCLIRLRGQDEQHPLLPALEHIDAQAQRGADTLRNLRQWVSQAQGNPVLTDDWQAINVHDAIHHVWQLLRMPQQFPAITLHTQVSKALTLMLPSVLLEQVLANLVLNAAQAGATTVWFSALHKDGGVRIQVQDNAGGIDEAQLYQAFQPFMTTRKEGMGLGLAICQRLVRYANGDIEIKNQQAPDGKAGARVTLYFKPNQEGGRSGDNSSAG
;
A
#
# COMPACT_ATOMS: atom_id res chain seq x y z
N ARG A 1 -86.13 -13.02 -11.89
CA ARG A 1 -85.77 -13.20 -13.32
C ARG A 1 -85.55 -11.84 -13.98
N GLN A 2 -86.41 -10.86 -13.75
CA GLN A 2 -86.34 -9.51 -14.35
C GLN A 2 -85.05 -8.75 -13.84
N LEU A 3 -84.77 -8.76 -12.55
CA LEU A 3 -83.60 -8.10 -12.00
C LEU A 3 -82.30 -8.59 -12.61
N TRP A 4 -82.23 -9.86 -13.00
CA TRP A 4 -81.05 -10.44 -13.65
C TRP A 4 -80.85 -9.98 -15.08
N LEU A 5 -81.98 -9.77 -15.80
CA LEU A 5 -81.97 -9.28 -17.16
C LEU A 5 -81.61 -7.80 -17.22
N ASP A 6 -82.08 -6.99 -16.23
CA ASP A 6 -81.73 -5.57 -16.09
C ASP A 6 -80.27 -5.39 -15.78
N VAL A 7 -79.68 -6.17 -14.87
CA VAL A 7 -78.24 -6.16 -14.54
C VAL A 7 -77.42 -6.54 -15.79
N LYS A 8 -77.84 -7.55 -16.53
CA LYS A 8 -77.15 -7.97 -17.74
C LYS A 8 -77.17 -6.93 -18.86
N SER A 9 -78.31 -6.24 -19.04
CA SER A 9 -78.46 -5.18 -20.03
C SER A 9 -77.61 -3.98 -19.64
N TRP A 10 -77.60 -3.63 -18.38
CA TRP A 10 -76.76 -2.56 -17.85
C TRP A 10 -75.28 -2.85 -18.04
N PHE A 11 -74.81 -4.09 -17.81
CA PHE A 11 -73.43 -4.51 -18.03
C PHE A 11 -73.03 -4.46 -19.49
N ILE A 12 -73.91 -4.85 -20.40
CA ILE A 12 -73.65 -4.80 -21.83
C ILE A 12 -73.56 -3.34 -22.32
N GLN A 13 -74.41 -2.45 -21.81
CA GLN A 13 -74.48 -1.05 -22.23
C GLN A 13 -73.25 -0.25 -21.72
N HIS A 14 -72.72 -0.61 -20.53
CA HIS A 14 -71.59 0.09 -19.92
C HIS A 14 -70.23 -0.64 -20.15
N ARG A 15 -70.22 -1.73 -20.89
CA ARG A 15 -69.03 -2.56 -21.11
C ARG A 15 -67.83 -1.78 -21.68
N LEU A 16 -68.06 -0.87 -22.61
CA LEU A 16 -67.04 -0.04 -23.22
C LEU A 16 -66.50 1.00 -22.25
N ALA A 17 -67.37 1.65 -21.46
CA ALA A 17 -66.98 2.60 -20.43
C ALA A 17 -66.17 1.94 -19.32
N MET A 18 -66.58 0.78 -18.83
CA MET A 18 -65.84 -0.01 -17.83
C MET A 18 -64.47 -0.46 -18.35
N GLY A 19 -64.42 -0.92 -19.64
CA GLY A 19 -63.15 -1.27 -20.30
C GLY A 19 -62.17 -0.06 -20.36
N GLY A 20 -62.72 1.10 -20.71
CA GLY A 20 -61.92 2.35 -20.72
C GLY A 20 -61.35 2.72 -19.33
N VAL A 21 -62.14 2.61 -18.28
CA VAL A 21 -61.71 2.87 -16.91
C VAL A 21 -60.58 1.89 -16.49
N VAL A 22 -60.74 0.62 -16.80
CA VAL A 22 -59.70 -0.41 -16.49
C VAL A 22 -58.40 -0.10 -17.25
N ILE A 23 -58.47 0.27 -18.51
CA ILE A 23 -57.29 0.64 -19.30
C ILE A 23 -56.58 1.86 -18.71
N VAL A 24 -57.34 2.91 -18.33
CA VAL A 24 -56.79 4.11 -17.70
C VAL A 24 -56.10 3.76 -16.37
N LEU A 25 -56.70 2.93 -15.53
CA LEU A 25 -56.12 2.49 -14.27
C LEU A 25 -54.82 1.67 -14.51
N LEU A 26 -54.80 0.80 -15.50
CA LEU A 26 -53.60 0.07 -15.89
C LEU A 26 -52.47 0.99 -16.37
N LEU A 27 -52.80 1.98 -17.19
CA LEU A 27 -51.82 2.97 -17.64
C LEU A 27 -51.26 3.80 -16.49
N LEU A 28 -52.10 4.22 -15.54
CA LEU A 28 -51.69 4.95 -14.35
C LEU A 28 -50.78 4.10 -13.44
N THR A 29 -51.12 2.83 -13.23
CA THR A 29 -50.30 1.92 -12.43
C THR A 29 -48.95 1.64 -13.10
N LEU A 30 -48.92 1.43 -14.42
CA LEU A 30 -47.67 1.27 -15.18
C LEU A 30 -46.80 2.54 -15.12
N ASN A 31 -47.42 3.70 -15.28
CA ASN A 31 -46.74 4.98 -15.16
C ASN A 31 -46.16 5.15 -13.76
N TYR A 32 -46.92 4.85 -12.71
CA TYR A 32 -46.48 4.91 -11.32
C TYR A 32 -45.26 3.99 -11.07
N ILE A 33 -45.35 2.74 -11.55
CA ILE A 33 -44.25 1.77 -11.44
C ILE A 33 -43.01 2.29 -12.16
N TRP A 34 -43.18 2.80 -13.38
CA TRP A 34 -42.09 3.33 -14.20
C TRP A 34 -41.39 4.53 -13.52
N VAL A 35 -42.17 5.50 -13.01
CA VAL A 35 -41.64 6.64 -12.27
C VAL A 35 -40.90 6.17 -11.01
N MET A 36 -41.48 5.22 -10.27
CA MET A 36 -40.85 4.68 -9.06
C MET A 36 -39.52 3.98 -9.36
N LEU A 37 -39.42 3.22 -10.47
CA LEU A 37 -38.18 2.60 -10.93
C LEU A 37 -37.12 3.64 -11.32
N LEU A 38 -37.56 4.73 -12.00
CA LEU A 38 -36.67 5.83 -12.37
C LEU A 38 -36.10 6.53 -11.13
N VAL A 39 -36.96 6.85 -10.16
CA VAL A 39 -36.54 7.51 -8.90
C VAL A 39 -35.55 6.61 -8.14
N ARG A 40 -35.84 5.31 -8.03
CA ARG A 40 -34.92 4.36 -7.39
C ARG A 40 -33.57 4.24 -8.13
N ARG A 41 -33.56 4.24 -9.47
CA ARG A 41 -32.32 4.22 -10.26
C ARG A 41 -31.51 5.50 -10.03
N ARG A 42 -32.14 6.66 -10.08
CA ARG A 42 -31.46 7.94 -9.82
C ARG A 42 -30.96 8.07 -8.39
N GLY A 43 -31.71 7.58 -7.40
CA GLY A 43 -31.27 7.55 -6.00
C GLY A 43 -29.98 6.73 -5.83
N ARG A 44 -29.92 5.52 -6.40
CA ARG A 44 -28.73 4.70 -6.36
C ARG A 44 -27.53 5.32 -7.09
N GLN A 45 -27.76 6.05 -8.18
CA GLN A 45 -26.69 6.77 -8.88
C GLN A 45 -26.15 7.94 -8.05
N LEU A 46 -27.03 8.72 -7.42
CA LEU A 46 -26.64 9.81 -6.53
C LEU A 46 -25.83 9.30 -5.34
N GLU A 47 -26.26 8.21 -4.73
CA GLU A 47 -25.55 7.58 -3.60
C GLU A 47 -24.15 7.10 -4.00
N ARG A 48 -24.01 6.47 -5.16
CA ARG A 48 -22.71 6.07 -5.72
C ARG A 48 -21.80 7.28 -6.01
N ASN A 49 -22.37 8.33 -6.59
CA ASN A 49 -21.62 9.55 -6.88
C ASN A 49 -21.18 10.27 -5.60
N ASN A 50 -22.02 10.32 -4.57
CA ASN A 50 -21.67 10.90 -3.28
C ASN A 50 -20.52 10.11 -2.62
N VAL A 51 -20.57 8.78 -2.62
CA VAL A 51 -19.48 7.94 -2.10
C VAL A 51 -18.18 8.19 -2.87
N LEU A 52 -18.26 8.35 -4.19
CA LEU A 52 -17.10 8.63 -5.03
C LEU A 52 -16.53 10.03 -4.73
N LEU A 53 -17.39 11.04 -4.61
CA LEU A 53 -16.99 12.41 -4.28
C LEU A 53 -16.30 12.46 -2.91
N HIS A 54 -16.87 11.83 -1.89
CA HIS A 54 -16.22 11.77 -0.57
C HIS A 54 -14.86 11.08 -0.60
N LYS A 55 -14.70 10.03 -1.40
CA LYS A 55 -13.39 9.39 -1.60
C LYS A 55 -12.40 10.33 -2.31
N GLN A 56 -12.87 11.10 -3.28
CA GLN A 56 -12.02 12.08 -3.98
C GLN A 56 -11.64 13.25 -3.06
N GLU A 57 -12.57 13.77 -2.27
CA GLU A 57 -12.29 14.82 -1.28
C GLU A 57 -11.27 14.36 -0.23
N GLN A 58 -11.42 13.13 0.30
CA GLN A 58 -10.44 12.56 1.22
C GLN A 58 -9.07 12.38 0.57
N ALA A 59 -9.03 11.93 -0.68
CA ALA A 59 -7.78 11.79 -1.42
C ALA A 59 -7.11 13.14 -1.68
N LEU A 60 -7.88 14.16 -2.03
CA LEU A 60 -7.39 15.54 -2.23
C LEU A 60 -6.87 16.15 -0.93
N GLU A 61 -7.60 15.99 0.18
CA GLU A 61 -7.17 16.49 1.48
C GLU A 61 -5.88 15.81 1.94
N THR A 62 -5.80 14.48 1.77
CA THR A 62 -4.57 13.73 2.04
C THR A 62 -3.42 14.22 1.14
N ALA A 63 -3.65 14.42 -0.15
CA ALA A 63 -2.64 14.93 -1.07
C ALA A 63 -2.19 16.35 -0.71
N ARG A 64 -3.11 17.21 -0.27
CA ARG A 64 -2.80 18.58 0.19
C ARG A 64 -1.96 18.57 1.46
N GLN A 65 -2.34 17.77 2.46
CA GLN A 65 -1.56 17.61 3.69
C GLN A 65 -0.16 17.07 3.39
N MET A 66 -0.06 16.15 2.42
CA MET A 66 1.21 15.60 1.92
C MET A 66 2.07 16.66 1.23
N SER A 67 1.47 17.55 0.44
CA SER A 67 2.19 18.63 -0.25
C SER A 67 2.78 19.63 0.74
N VAL A 68 2.01 20.05 1.75
CA VAL A 68 2.48 20.96 2.80
C VAL A 68 3.59 20.31 3.64
N LEU A 69 3.40 19.05 4.03
CA LEU A 69 4.41 18.29 4.75
C LEU A 69 5.69 18.11 3.91
N GLY A 70 5.53 18.01 2.60
CA GLY A 70 6.62 17.87 1.63
C GLY A 70 7.55 19.04 1.56
N GLU A 71 6.97 20.18 1.42
CA GLU A 71 7.71 21.44 1.33
C GLU A 71 8.47 21.73 2.64
N MET A 72 7.82 21.50 3.78
CA MET A 72 8.45 21.65 5.09
C MET A 72 9.52 20.59 5.37
N THR A 73 9.26 19.34 5.03
CA THR A 73 10.14 18.21 5.39
C THR A 73 11.47 18.24 4.63
N SER A 74 11.49 18.74 3.39
CA SER A 74 12.74 18.82 2.62
C SER A 74 13.75 19.78 3.25
N GLY A 75 13.29 20.92 3.73
CA GLY A 75 14.11 21.89 4.47
C GLY A 75 14.54 21.36 5.85
N PHE A 76 13.56 20.94 6.64
CA PHE A 76 13.83 20.45 8.01
C PHE A 76 14.70 19.19 8.03
N ALA A 77 14.53 18.26 7.09
CA ALA A 77 15.38 17.08 7.05
C ALA A 77 16.84 17.41 6.78
N HIS A 78 17.11 18.41 5.95
CA HIS A 78 18.49 18.88 5.74
C HIS A 78 19.07 19.55 7.00
N GLU A 79 18.31 20.45 7.61
CA GLU A 79 18.72 21.17 8.83
C GLU A 79 18.87 20.26 10.04
N LEU A 80 18.05 19.20 10.18
CA LEU A 80 18.15 18.24 11.27
C LEU A 80 19.25 17.18 11.02
N ASN A 81 19.56 16.83 9.78
CA ASN A 81 20.67 15.93 9.48
C ASN A 81 22.03 16.53 9.82
N GLN A 82 22.18 17.85 9.76
CA GLN A 82 23.43 18.53 10.12
C GLN A 82 23.82 18.32 11.60
N PRO A 83 22.98 18.65 12.61
CA PRO A 83 23.32 18.43 14.00
C PRO A 83 23.44 16.94 14.36
N LEU A 84 22.63 16.06 13.77
CA LEU A 84 22.75 14.62 13.98
C LEU A 84 24.09 14.07 13.47
N SER A 85 24.54 14.55 12.30
CA SER A 85 25.86 14.19 11.76
C SER A 85 26.99 14.71 12.64
N ALA A 86 26.88 15.92 13.19
CA ALA A 86 27.85 16.47 14.13
C ALA A 86 27.91 15.64 15.42
N ILE A 87 26.77 15.31 16.02
CA ILE A 87 26.68 14.46 17.22
C ILE A 87 27.36 13.10 16.97
N ARG A 88 27.08 12.49 15.82
CA ARG A 88 27.68 11.23 15.40
C ARG A 88 29.21 11.32 15.26
N HIS A 89 29.72 12.34 14.58
CA HIS A 89 31.14 12.54 14.39
C HIS A 89 31.86 12.72 15.75
N TYR A 90 31.27 13.49 16.68
CA TYR A 90 31.86 13.66 18.02
C TYR A 90 31.83 12.35 18.80
N ALA A 91 30.71 11.60 18.79
CA ALA A 91 30.62 10.31 19.46
C ALA A 91 31.65 9.31 18.92
N GLN A 92 31.76 9.20 17.59
CA GLN A 92 32.74 8.32 16.93
C GLN A 92 34.18 8.74 17.21
N GLY A 93 34.49 10.05 17.22
CA GLY A 93 35.81 10.56 17.58
C GLY A 93 36.20 10.19 19.02
N CYS A 94 35.25 10.31 19.96
CA CYS A 94 35.45 9.88 21.34
C CYS A 94 35.63 8.36 21.46
N LEU A 95 34.83 7.57 20.76
CA LEU A 95 34.94 6.11 20.73
C LEU A 95 36.31 5.64 20.22
N ILE A 96 36.82 6.20 19.14
CA ILE A 96 38.13 5.87 18.59
C ILE A 96 39.23 6.20 19.62
N ARG A 97 39.13 7.36 20.24
CA ARG A 97 40.16 7.83 21.20
C ARG A 97 40.16 7.00 22.50
N LEU A 98 38.98 6.67 23.03
CA LEU A 98 38.88 5.91 24.28
C LEU A 98 39.22 4.42 24.05
N ARG A 99 38.80 3.79 22.97
CA ARG A 99 39.20 2.43 22.63
C ARG A 99 40.71 2.26 22.46
N GLY A 100 41.39 3.30 21.95
CA GLY A 100 42.84 3.31 21.84
C GLY A 100 43.59 3.45 23.16
N GLN A 101 42.91 3.85 24.25
CA GLN A 101 43.49 4.02 25.59
C GLN A 101 43.05 2.91 26.57
N ASP A 102 41.77 2.52 26.52
CA ASP A 102 41.16 1.52 27.39
C ASP A 102 39.94 0.92 26.73
N GLU A 103 40.00 -0.34 26.30
CA GLU A 103 38.90 -1.04 25.65
C GLU A 103 37.67 -1.27 26.57
N GLN A 104 37.84 -1.13 27.88
CA GLN A 104 36.79 -1.31 28.88
C GLN A 104 36.35 0.01 29.53
N HIS A 105 36.67 1.13 28.90
CA HIS A 105 36.34 2.43 29.47
C HIS A 105 34.83 2.60 29.68
N PRO A 106 34.35 3.02 30.89
CA PRO A 106 32.93 3.06 31.24
C PRO A 106 32.05 3.93 30.34
N LEU A 107 32.63 4.88 29.61
CA LEU A 107 31.89 5.77 28.69
C LEU A 107 31.63 5.14 27.30
N LEU A 108 32.33 4.06 26.95
CA LEU A 108 32.15 3.44 25.61
C LEU A 108 30.71 3.03 25.32
N PRO A 109 29.98 2.35 26.23
CA PRO A 109 28.58 2.00 25.94
C PRO A 109 27.66 3.21 25.75
N ALA A 110 27.90 4.29 26.50
CA ALA A 110 27.14 5.53 26.39
C ALA A 110 27.36 6.21 25.02
N LEU A 111 28.63 6.29 24.59
CA LEU A 111 28.98 6.86 23.29
C LEU A 111 28.47 6.02 22.10
N GLU A 112 28.52 4.69 22.21
CA GLU A 112 27.93 3.78 21.25
C GLU A 112 26.42 3.99 21.15
N HIS A 113 25.76 4.19 22.29
CA HIS A 113 24.35 4.48 22.34
C HIS A 113 24.02 5.83 21.67
N ILE A 114 24.79 6.87 21.90
CA ILE A 114 24.66 8.18 21.27
C ILE A 114 24.83 8.08 19.75
N ASP A 115 25.88 7.39 19.27
CA ASP A 115 26.10 7.17 17.83
C ASP A 115 24.91 6.43 17.18
N ALA A 116 24.43 5.37 17.84
CA ALA A 116 23.28 4.61 17.38
C ALA A 116 21.98 5.43 17.34
N GLN A 117 21.74 6.30 18.33
CA GLN A 117 20.54 7.17 18.34
C GLN A 117 20.63 8.27 17.27
N ALA A 118 21.79 8.88 17.09
CA ALA A 118 21.99 9.88 16.05
C ALA A 118 21.82 9.26 14.64
N GLN A 119 22.33 8.04 14.42
CA GLN A 119 22.11 7.30 13.19
C GLN A 119 20.63 7.01 12.96
N ARG A 120 19.90 6.53 13.96
CA ARG A 120 18.45 6.28 13.86
C ARG A 120 17.68 7.55 13.50
N GLY A 121 18.02 8.69 14.12
CA GLY A 121 17.41 9.97 13.79
C GLY A 121 17.63 10.38 12.32
N ALA A 122 18.85 10.22 11.83
CA ALA A 122 19.20 10.50 10.44
C ALA A 122 18.46 9.58 9.45
N ASP A 123 18.34 8.28 9.77
CA ASP A 123 17.60 7.32 8.94
C ASP A 123 16.10 7.63 8.93
N THR A 124 15.56 8.03 10.07
CA THR A 124 14.17 8.49 10.23
C THR A 124 13.88 9.67 9.31
N LEU A 125 14.73 10.70 9.33
CA LEU A 125 14.58 11.88 8.49
C LEU A 125 14.76 11.56 7.00
N ARG A 126 15.68 10.66 6.67
CA ARG A 126 15.89 10.21 5.28
C ARG A 126 14.65 9.50 4.73
N ASN A 127 14.08 8.60 5.51
CA ASN A 127 12.85 7.87 5.14
C ASN A 127 11.66 8.82 5.00
N LEU A 128 11.53 9.81 5.89
CA LEU A 128 10.49 10.83 5.82
C LEU A 128 10.65 11.70 4.56
N ARG A 129 11.85 12.19 4.28
CA ARG A 129 12.16 12.97 3.07
C ARG A 129 11.86 12.18 1.80
N GLN A 130 12.26 10.92 1.75
CA GLN A 130 12.01 10.05 0.61
C GLN A 130 10.52 9.82 0.40
N TRP A 131 9.76 9.56 1.48
CA TRP A 131 8.33 9.41 1.42
C TRP A 131 7.63 10.66 0.91
N VAL A 132 8.03 11.82 1.37
CA VAL A 132 7.48 13.11 0.96
C VAL A 132 7.83 13.45 -0.49
N SER A 133 9.07 13.28 -0.92
CA SER A 133 9.50 13.48 -2.31
C SER A 133 8.69 12.62 -3.28
N GLN A 134 8.44 11.38 -2.90
CA GLN A 134 7.57 10.48 -3.66
C GLN A 134 6.10 10.93 -3.61
N ALA A 135 5.64 11.61 -2.54
CA ALA A 135 4.28 12.14 -2.43
C ALA A 135 4.02 13.28 -3.40
N GLN A 136 5.02 14.06 -3.74
CA GLN A 136 4.93 15.20 -4.66
C GLN A 136 4.99 14.83 -6.15
N GLY A 137 5.00 13.54 -6.49
CA GLY A 137 5.04 13.09 -7.89
C GLY A 137 6.41 13.17 -8.53
N ASN A 138 7.46 13.43 -7.75
CA ASN A 138 8.85 13.34 -8.18
C ASN A 138 9.43 12.00 -7.68
N PRO A 139 9.22 10.88 -8.36
CA PRO A 139 9.93 9.67 -8.02
C PRO A 139 11.42 9.91 -8.29
N VAL A 140 12.26 9.73 -7.28
CA VAL A 140 13.71 9.55 -7.44
C VAL A 140 14.00 8.20 -8.15
N LEU A 141 12.96 7.58 -8.69
CA LEU A 141 13.05 6.40 -9.50
C LEU A 141 13.46 6.87 -10.91
N THR A 142 14.70 6.65 -11.25
CA THR A 142 15.11 6.66 -12.65
C THR A 142 14.17 5.73 -13.42
N ASP A 143 13.69 6.16 -14.59
CA ASP A 143 12.83 5.34 -15.49
C ASP A 143 13.57 4.11 -16.04
N ASP A 144 14.50 3.58 -15.30
CA ASP A 144 15.38 2.49 -15.68
C ASP A 144 14.74 1.15 -15.35
N TRP A 145 13.72 0.81 -16.14
CA TRP A 145 13.05 -0.49 -16.06
C TRP A 145 13.96 -1.57 -16.63
N GLN A 146 14.33 -2.52 -15.80
CA GLN A 146 15.20 -3.62 -16.18
C GLN A 146 14.65 -4.96 -15.68
N ALA A 147 15.11 -6.06 -16.31
CA ALA A 147 14.78 -7.39 -15.86
C ALA A 147 15.57 -7.73 -14.58
N ILE A 148 14.87 -7.74 -13.44
CA ILE A 148 15.47 -8.02 -12.14
C ILE A 148 15.20 -9.48 -11.79
N ASN A 149 16.25 -10.18 -11.39
CA ASN A 149 16.12 -11.50 -10.79
C ASN A 149 15.60 -11.36 -9.35
N VAL A 150 14.40 -11.90 -9.07
CA VAL A 150 13.74 -11.75 -7.77
C VAL A 150 14.51 -12.47 -6.66
N HIS A 151 15.08 -13.65 -6.95
CA HIS A 151 15.89 -14.41 -5.99
C HIS A 151 17.12 -13.62 -5.56
N ASP A 152 17.84 -13.05 -6.53
CA ASP A 152 19.07 -12.29 -6.27
C ASP A 152 18.80 -10.99 -5.54
N ALA A 153 17.69 -10.30 -5.87
CA ALA A 153 17.26 -9.08 -5.17
C ALA A 153 16.97 -9.35 -3.68
N ILE A 154 16.31 -10.47 -3.33
CA ILE A 154 16.05 -10.86 -1.95
C ILE A 154 17.38 -11.08 -1.19
N HIS A 155 18.30 -11.83 -1.77
CA HIS A 155 19.59 -12.09 -1.14
C HIS A 155 20.45 -10.82 -1.03
N HIS A 156 20.43 -9.96 -2.04
CA HIS A 156 21.12 -8.67 -2.01
C HIS A 156 20.64 -7.80 -0.86
N VAL A 157 19.31 -7.63 -0.72
CA VAL A 157 18.71 -6.84 0.38
C VAL A 157 19.05 -7.44 1.74
N TRP A 158 19.01 -8.77 1.89
CA TRP A 158 19.37 -9.43 3.14
C TRP A 158 20.80 -9.16 3.57
N GLN A 159 21.74 -9.16 2.62
CA GLN A 159 23.14 -8.82 2.85
C GLN A 159 23.35 -7.33 3.12
N LEU A 160 22.71 -6.47 2.32
CA LEU A 160 22.79 -5.01 2.44
C LEU A 160 22.34 -4.52 3.82
N LEU A 161 21.28 -5.11 4.35
CA LEU A 161 20.76 -4.81 5.70
C LEU A 161 21.61 -5.47 6.80
N ARG A 162 22.64 -6.25 6.46
CA ARG A 162 23.45 -6.99 7.44
C ARG A 162 22.58 -7.76 8.45
N MET A 163 21.51 -8.39 7.97
CA MET A 163 20.50 -9.03 8.82
C MET A 163 21.10 -9.98 9.87
N PRO A 164 22.07 -10.86 9.54
CA PRO A 164 22.68 -11.75 10.54
C PRO A 164 23.44 -11.03 11.66
N GLN A 165 23.98 -9.84 11.39
CA GLN A 165 24.70 -9.04 12.36
C GLN A 165 23.77 -8.18 13.23
N GLN A 166 22.75 -7.59 12.63
CA GLN A 166 21.79 -6.73 13.32
C GLN A 166 20.72 -7.51 14.09
N PHE A 167 20.31 -8.65 13.55
CA PHE A 167 19.28 -9.53 14.09
C PHE A 167 19.73 -10.98 14.08
N PRO A 168 20.64 -11.40 14.96
CA PRO A 168 21.26 -12.75 14.90
C PRO A 168 20.27 -13.91 15.00
N ALA A 169 19.10 -13.68 15.59
CA ALA A 169 18.07 -14.71 15.77
C ALA A 169 17.17 -14.91 14.56
N ILE A 170 17.29 -14.07 13.51
CA ILE A 170 16.38 -14.13 12.37
C ILE A 170 16.98 -14.98 11.23
N THR A 171 16.16 -15.85 10.67
CA THR A 171 16.53 -16.72 9.55
C THR A 171 15.73 -16.39 8.30
N LEU A 172 16.34 -16.57 7.14
CA LEU A 172 15.74 -16.38 5.82
C LEU A 172 15.46 -17.75 5.17
N HIS A 173 14.21 -17.94 4.74
CA HIS A 173 13.81 -19.05 3.89
C HIS A 173 13.29 -18.54 2.55
N THR A 174 13.84 -19.03 1.45
CA THR A 174 13.44 -18.63 0.09
C THR A 174 12.95 -19.81 -0.73
N GLN A 175 11.75 -19.66 -1.30
CA GLN A 175 11.16 -20.58 -2.28
C GLN A 175 10.90 -19.80 -3.57
N VAL A 176 11.99 -19.33 -4.19
CA VAL A 176 11.95 -18.49 -5.38
C VAL A 176 12.85 -19.12 -6.44
N SER A 177 12.30 -19.33 -7.64
CA SER A 177 13.09 -19.83 -8.76
C SER A 177 14.18 -18.83 -9.14
N LYS A 178 15.40 -19.33 -9.35
CA LYS A 178 16.52 -18.52 -9.86
C LYS A 178 16.29 -17.96 -11.27
N ALA A 179 15.31 -18.50 -12.00
CA ALA A 179 14.94 -18.03 -13.33
C ALA A 179 13.82 -16.96 -13.30
N LEU A 180 13.24 -16.64 -12.12
CA LEU A 180 12.13 -15.70 -12.02
C LEU A 180 12.65 -14.28 -12.14
N THR A 181 12.24 -13.61 -13.20
CA THR A 181 12.56 -12.19 -13.45
C THR A 181 11.32 -11.33 -13.47
N LEU A 182 11.49 -10.05 -13.14
CA LEU A 182 10.44 -9.04 -13.07
C LEU A 182 10.97 -7.73 -13.66
N MET A 183 10.22 -7.10 -14.56
CA MET A 183 10.56 -5.80 -15.13
C MET A 183 10.18 -4.68 -14.17
N LEU A 184 11.15 -4.09 -13.50
CA LEU A 184 10.98 -2.99 -12.54
C LEU A 184 12.27 -2.16 -12.44
N PRO A 185 12.22 -0.92 -11.91
CA PRO A 185 13.41 -0.27 -11.37
C PRO A 185 13.97 -1.07 -10.19
N SER A 186 15.27 -1.38 -10.20
CA SER A 186 15.91 -2.22 -9.15
C SER A 186 15.75 -1.61 -7.76
N VAL A 187 15.93 -0.31 -7.64
CA VAL A 187 15.78 0.46 -6.40
C VAL A 187 14.38 0.29 -5.79
N LEU A 188 13.33 0.19 -6.63
CA LEU A 188 11.95 0.02 -6.16
C LEU A 188 11.77 -1.33 -5.45
N LEU A 189 12.18 -2.42 -6.08
CA LEU A 189 12.03 -3.75 -5.51
C LEU A 189 12.86 -3.89 -4.24
N GLU A 190 14.11 -3.46 -4.27
CA GLU A 190 15.01 -3.48 -3.11
C GLU A 190 14.43 -2.71 -1.92
N GLN A 191 13.86 -1.53 -2.14
CA GLN A 191 13.25 -0.73 -1.09
C GLN A 191 12.00 -1.38 -0.49
N VAL A 192 11.13 -1.97 -1.32
CA VAL A 192 9.96 -2.70 -0.84
C VAL A 192 10.40 -3.90 0.00
N LEU A 193 11.34 -4.71 -0.50
CA LEU A 193 11.84 -5.87 0.21
C LEU A 193 12.52 -5.48 1.53
N ALA A 194 13.34 -4.43 1.53
CA ALA A 194 14.01 -3.91 2.74
C ALA A 194 13.00 -3.50 3.81
N ASN A 195 11.97 -2.74 3.43
CA ASN A 195 10.92 -2.33 4.36
C ASN A 195 10.18 -3.53 4.97
N LEU A 196 9.86 -4.55 4.16
CA LEU A 196 9.15 -5.73 4.64
C LEU A 196 10.01 -6.58 5.58
N VAL A 197 11.29 -6.79 5.24
CA VAL A 197 12.25 -7.53 6.08
C VAL A 197 12.47 -6.81 7.42
N LEU A 198 12.72 -5.50 7.39
CA LEU A 198 12.90 -4.71 8.61
C LEU A 198 11.63 -4.68 9.47
N ASN A 199 10.45 -4.61 8.85
CA ASN A 199 9.19 -4.70 9.57
C ASN A 199 9.04 -6.03 10.31
N ALA A 200 9.35 -7.15 9.68
CA ALA A 200 9.33 -8.47 10.30
C ALA A 200 10.34 -8.56 11.44
N ALA A 201 11.58 -8.17 11.21
CA ALA A 201 12.66 -8.21 12.22
C ALA A 201 12.32 -7.36 13.45
N GLN A 202 11.86 -6.14 13.22
CA GLN A 202 11.47 -5.21 14.30
C GLN A 202 10.19 -5.65 15.04
N ALA A 203 9.35 -6.48 14.43
CA ALA A 203 8.20 -7.12 15.09
C ALA A 203 8.60 -8.32 15.94
N GLY A 204 9.88 -8.72 15.92
CA GLY A 204 10.38 -9.87 16.69
C GLY A 204 10.28 -11.19 15.96
N ALA A 205 10.19 -11.18 14.63
CA ALA A 205 10.23 -12.41 13.84
C ALA A 205 11.54 -13.16 14.07
N THR A 206 11.47 -14.47 14.17
CA THR A 206 12.62 -15.35 14.16
C THR A 206 12.87 -15.95 12.79
N THR A 207 11.88 -15.89 11.91
CA THR A 207 11.99 -16.43 10.55
C THR A 207 11.16 -15.59 9.57
N VAL A 208 11.73 -15.35 8.40
CA VAL A 208 11.04 -14.72 7.27
C VAL A 208 11.10 -15.66 6.07
N TRP A 209 9.93 -15.94 5.49
CA TRP A 209 9.78 -16.76 4.29
C TRP A 209 9.46 -15.89 3.10
N PHE A 210 10.20 -16.12 2.02
CA PHE A 210 9.91 -15.55 0.71
C PHE A 210 9.46 -16.65 -0.24
N SER A 211 8.36 -16.41 -0.93
CA SER A 211 7.97 -17.22 -2.09
C SER A 211 7.60 -16.32 -3.25
N ALA A 212 7.95 -16.70 -4.46
CA ALA A 212 7.57 -15.97 -5.65
C ALA A 212 7.30 -16.93 -6.81
N LEU A 213 6.27 -16.60 -7.60
CA LEU A 213 5.86 -17.39 -8.75
C LEU A 213 5.17 -16.52 -9.81
N HIS A 214 5.18 -17.01 -11.04
CA HIS A 214 4.32 -16.47 -12.08
C HIS A 214 2.86 -16.80 -11.79
N LYS A 215 1.98 -15.79 -11.87
CA LYS A 215 0.53 -15.93 -11.69
C LYS A 215 -0.20 -14.96 -12.62
N ASP A 216 -1.18 -15.49 -13.38
CA ASP A 216 -2.06 -14.69 -14.25
C ASP A 216 -1.27 -13.76 -15.21
N GLY A 217 -0.15 -14.24 -15.74
CA GLY A 217 0.75 -13.49 -16.63
C GLY A 217 1.69 -12.50 -15.91
N GLY A 218 1.48 -12.24 -14.63
CA GLY A 218 2.34 -11.39 -13.81
C GLY A 218 3.22 -12.17 -12.84
N VAL A 219 3.80 -11.47 -11.87
CA VAL A 219 4.61 -12.07 -10.80
C VAL A 219 3.98 -11.76 -9.45
N ARG A 220 3.78 -12.80 -8.65
CA ARG A 220 3.36 -12.71 -7.26
C ARG A 220 4.53 -13.02 -6.35
N ILE A 221 4.84 -12.09 -5.44
CA ILE A 221 5.85 -12.25 -4.39
C ILE A 221 5.12 -12.24 -3.04
N GLN A 222 5.45 -13.18 -2.17
CA GLN A 222 4.90 -13.26 -0.81
C GLN A 222 6.04 -13.21 0.20
N VAL A 223 5.86 -12.38 1.21
CA VAL A 223 6.76 -12.25 2.36
C VAL A 223 5.94 -12.58 3.59
N GLN A 224 6.35 -13.59 4.33
CA GLN A 224 5.67 -14.04 5.54
C GLN A 224 6.63 -14.07 6.72
N ASP A 225 6.17 -13.61 7.88
CA ASP A 225 6.89 -13.69 9.14
C ASP A 225 6.16 -14.57 10.17
N ASN A 226 6.79 -14.77 11.33
CA ASN A 226 6.22 -15.45 12.48
C ASN A 226 6.21 -14.55 13.74
N ALA A 227 6.00 -13.24 13.56
CA ALA A 227 6.07 -12.23 14.62
C ALA A 227 4.77 -12.03 15.42
N GLY A 228 3.80 -12.94 15.30
CA GLY A 228 2.52 -12.86 16.02
C GLY A 228 1.39 -12.22 15.21
N GLY A 229 1.66 -11.61 14.06
CA GLY A 229 0.66 -10.94 13.21
C GLY A 229 0.35 -9.51 13.64
N ILE A 230 -0.75 -8.96 13.11
CA ILE A 230 -1.23 -7.59 13.32
C ILE A 230 -2.64 -7.67 13.90
N ASP A 231 -3.00 -6.77 14.82
CA ASP A 231 -4.35 -6.66 15.34
C ASP A 231 -5.36 -6.46 14.19
N GLU A 232 -6.45 -7.22 14.18
CA GLU A 232 -7.47 -7.16 13.11
C GLU A 232 -8.04 -5.75 12.93
N ALA A 233 -8.23 -4.99 14.02
CA ALA A 233 -8.70 -3.61 13.95
C ALA A 233 -7.71 -2.68 13.23
N GLN A 234 -6.42 -3.00 13.27
CA GLN A 234 -5.35 -2.22 12.65
C GLN A 234 -4.99 -2.70 11.24
N LEU A 235 -5.35 -3.92 10.89
CA LEU A 235 -5.04 -4.51 9.59
C LEU A 235 -5.59 -3.66 8.43
N TYR A 236 -6.81 -3.12 8.60
CA TYR A 236 -7.44 -2.22 7.62
C TYR A 236 -6.71 -0.90 7.44
N GLN A 237 -5.94 -0.49 8.43
CA GLN A 237 -5.20 0.78 8.44
C GLN A 237 -3.69 0.57 8.26
N ALA A 238 -3.23 -0.66 8.05
CA ALA A 238 -1.81 -1.01 7.99
C ALA A 238 -1.01 -0.25 6.92
N PHE A 239 -1.68 0.20 5.86
CA PHE A 239 -1.09 1.00 4.80
C PHE A 239 -1.29 2.52 4.97
N GLN A 240 -1.99 2.96 6.01
CA GLN A 240 -2.14 4.39 6.28
C GLN A 240 -0.80 4.95 6.82
N PRO A 241 -0.37 6.10 6.33
CA PRO A 241 0.83 6.76 6.86
C PRO A 241 0.69 7.07 8.35
N PHE A 242 1.80 6.95 9.08
CA PHE A 242 1.91 7.20 10.53
C PHE A 242 1.14 6.21 11.43
N MET A 243 0.56 5.15 10.87
CA MET A 243 -0.06 4.08 11.65
C MET A 243 1.02 3.08 12.09
N THR A 244 1.22 3.00 13.40
CA THR A 244 2.20 2.08 14.01
C THR A 244 1.76 1.70 15.41
N THR A 245 1.97 0.45 15.79
CA THR A 245 1.82 -0.06 17.16
C THR A 245 3.13 0.02 17.94
N ARG A 246 4.21 0.42 17.29
CA ARG A 246 5.55 0.42 17.85
C ARG A 246 5.90 1.79 18.41
N LYS A 247 6.48 1.83 19.62
CA LYS A 247 6.91 3.07 20.27
C LYS A 247 7.99 3.83 19.47
N GLU A 248 8.79 3.14 18.66
CA GLU A 248 9.92 3.70 17.90
C GLU A 248 9.70 3.68 16.38
N GLY A 249 8.51 3.30 15.90
CA GLY A 249 8.20 3.22 14.47
C GLY A 249 7.42 4.44 13.97
N MET A 250 7.83 5.03 12.84
CA MET A 250 7.07 6.13 12.21
C MET A 250 5.78 5.70 11.52
N GLY A 251 5.53 4.41 11.32
CA GLY A 251 4.37 3.91 10.58
C GLY A 251 4.35 4.27 9.10
N LEU A 252 5.51 4.50 8.49
CA LEU A 252 5.62 4.86 7.07
C LEU A 252 5.99 3.67 6.16
N GLY A 253 6.59 2.61 6.68
CA GLY A 253 7.17 1.52 5.89
C GLY A 253 6.18 0.85 4.94
N LEU A 254 5.00 0.43 5.43
CA LEU A 254 3.98 -0.21 4.61
C LEU A 254 3.30 0.78 3.64
N ALA A 255 3.13 2.05 4.03
CA ALA A 255 2.61 3.10 3.16
C ALA A 255 3.56 3.35 1.98
N ILE A 256 4.88 3.36 2.22
CA ILE A 256 5.91 3.43 1.17
C ILE A 256 5.81 2.21 0.25
N CYS A 257 5.73 1.00 0.80
CA CYS A 257 5.58 -0.22 0.00
C CYS A 257 4.35 -0.15 -0.92
N GLN A 258 3.19 0.22 -0.39
CA GLN A 258 1.96 0.33 -1.18
C GLN A 258 2.12 1.30 -2.35
N ARG A 259 2.74 2.43 -2.10
CA ARG A 259 2.95 3.45 -3.11
C ARG A 259 3.91 3.00 -4.21
N LEU A 260 5.06 2.42 -3.84
CA LEU A 260 6.05 1.91 -4.78
C LEU A 260 5.47 0.80 -5.66
N VAL A 261 4.72 -0.12 -5.06
CA VAL A 261 4.06 -1.21 -5.78
C VAL A 261 3.02 -0.67 -6.76
N ARG A 262 2.21 0.32 -6.35
CA ARG A 262 1.24 0.99 -7.23
C ARG A 262 1.90 1.78 -8.36
N TYR A 263 3.04 2.42 -8.12
CA TYR A 263 3.83 3.08 -9.17
C TYR A 263 4.22 2.08 -10.27
N ALA A 264 4.54 0.85 -9.89
CA ALA A 264 4.85 -0.24 -10.81
C ALA A 264 3.59 -0.97 -11.35
N ASN A 265 2.41 -0.35 -11.32
CA ASN A 265 1.12 -0.96 -11.71
C ASN A 265 0.81 -2.28 -11.00
N GLY A 266 1.35 -2.46 -9.80
CA GLY A 266 1.12 -3.62 -8.94
C GLY A 266 0.08 -3.36 -7.86
N ASP A 267 -0.24 -4.44 -7.12
CA ASP A 267 -1.11 -4.44 -5.96
C ASP A 267 -0.39 -5.04 -4.75
N ILE A 268 -0.73 -4.59 -3.54
CA ILE A 268 -0.19 -5.08 -2.28
C ILE A 268 -1.32 -5.40 -1.30
N GLU A 269 -1.22 -6.54 -0.65
CA GLU A 269 -2.17 -6.99 0.36
C GLU A 269 -1.43 -7.49 1.59
N ILE A 270 -2.01 -7.29 2.78
CA ILE A 270 -1.51 -7.84 4.04
C ILE A 270 -2.61 -8.63 4.75
N LYS A 271 -2.25 -9.79 5.29
CA LYS A 271 -3.16 -10.66 6.06
C LYS A 271 -2.43 -11.33 7.20
N ASN A 272 -3.13 -11.57 8.29
CA ASN A 272 -2.66 -12.51 9.30
C ASN A 272 -2.75 -13.93 8.77
N GLN A 273 -1.68 -14.68 8.92
CA GLN A 273 -1.62 -16.06 8.50
C GLN A 273 -0.63 -16.84 9.36
N GLN A 274 -0.98 -18.07 9.68
CA GLN A 274 -0.06 -18.99 10.33
C GLN A 274 1.15 -19.25 9.45
N ALA A 275 2.32 -19.07 10.02
CA ALA A 275 3.58 -19.30 9.34
C ALA A 275 3.87 -20.82 9.17
N PRO A 276 4.79 -21.22 8.28
CA PRO A 276 5.12 -22.62 8.06
C PRO A 276 5.62 -23.37 9.31
N ASP A 277 6.13 -22.64 10.31
CA ASP A 277 6.54 -23.18 11.62
C ASP A 277 5.39 -23.31 12.62
N GLY A 278 4.15 -23.01 12.21
CA GLY A 278 2.93 -23.12 13.03
C GLY A 278 2.65 -21.91 13.89
N LYS A 279 3.51 -20.89 13.93
CA LYS A 279 3.30 -19.66 14.70
C LYS A 279 2.41 -18.68 13.95
N ALA A 280 1.72 -17.82 14.71
CA ALA A 280 1.02 -16.69 14.12
C ALA A 280 2.00 -15.71 13.48
N GLY A 281 1.62 -15.10 12.36
CA GLY A 281 2.44 -14.13 11.66
C GLY A 281 1.63 -13.28 10.68
N ALA A 282 2.30 -12.35 10.01
CA ALA A 282 1.73 -11.58 8.93
C ALA A 282 2.27 -12.06 7.58
N ARG A 283 1.41 -12.04 6.57
CA ARG A 283 1.80 -12.28 5.18
C ARG A 283 1.49 -11.05 4.35
N VAL A 284 2.51 -10.51 3.71
CA VAL A 284 2.39 -9.47 2.69
C VAL A 284 2.50 -10.12 1.32
N THR A 285 1.54 -9.83 0.45
CA THR A 285 1.51 -10.30 -0.93
C THR A 285 1.63 -9.11 -1.87
N LEU A 286 2.63 -9.14 -2.73
CA LEU A 286 2.86 -8.21 -3.81
C LEU A 286 2.45 -8.88 -5.11
N TYR A 287 1.73 -8.18 -5.95
CA TYR A 287 1.39 -8.64 -7.29
C TYR A 287 1.77 -7.59 -8.32
N PHE A 288 2.66 -7.94 -9.23
CA PHE A 288 3.08 -7.10 -10.35
C PHE A 288 2.47 -7.65 -11.63
N LYS A 289 1.68 -6.82 -12.31
CA LYS A 289 1.03 -7.18 -13.57
C LYS A 289 2.06 -7.37 -14.68
N PRO A 290 1.74 -8.16 -15.72
CA PRO A 290 2.60 -8.25 -16.88
C PRO A 290 2.78 -6.86 -17.48
N ASN A 291 4.01 -6.53 -17.85
CA ASN A 291 4.28 -5.29 -18.56
C ASN A 291 3.58 -5.38 -19.92
N GLN A 292 2.60 -4.54 -20.17
CA GLN A 292 2.05 -4.39 -21.52
C GLN A 292 3.13 -3.67 -22.34
N GLU A 293 3.98 -4.43 -23.01
CA GLU A 293 4.89 -3.89 -24.02
C GLU A 293 4.08 -3.15 -25.08
N GLY A 294 4.42 -1.89 -25.30
CA GLY A 294 4.19 -1.22 -26.56
C GLY A 294 2.91 -0.41 -26.75
N GLY A 295 2.78 0.69 -26.06
CA GLY A 295 1.80 1.75 -26.40
C GLY A 295 2.40 3.13 -26.58
N ARG A 296 3.73 3.26 -26.71
CA ARG A 296 4.40 4.51 -27.10
C ARG A 296 5.54 4.25 -28.08
N SER A 297 5.24 3.53 -29.14
CA SER A 297 6.07 3.61 -30.36
C SER A 297 5.60 4.83 -31.15
N GLY A 298 6.53 5.75 -31.36
CA GLY A 298 6.33 7.02 -31.99
C GLY A 298 5.63 6.94 -33.34
N ASP A 299 4.56 7.70 -33.43
CA ASP A 299 4.08 8.21 -34.67
C ASP A 299 4.65 9.65 -34.83
N ASN A 300 5.90 9.70 -35.26
CA ASN A 300 6.54 10.94 -35.71
C ASN A 300 7.47 10.59 -36.89
N SER A 301 6.86 10.09 -37.97
CA SER A 301 7.53 10.12 -39.27
C SER A 301 6.51 10.43 -40.35
N SER A 302 6.83 11.48 -41.06
CA SER A 302 6.29 11.91 -42.34
C SER A 302 5.19 12.97 -42.32
N ALA A 303 5.65 14.19 -42.42
CA ALA A 303 5.20 15.09 -43.50
C ALA A 303 6.32 16.05 -43.79
N GLY A 304 6.82 15.94 -44.95
CA GLY A 304 7.56 16.55 -45.93
C GLY A 304 7.35 18.01 -46.20
#